data_2c9236fc977cabbcb19195bb90eba7e9
#
_entry.id   2c9236fc977cabbcb19195bb90eba7e9
#
_cell.length_a   1.000
_cell.length_b   1.000
_cell.length_c   1.000
_cell.angle_alpha   90.00
_cell.angle_beta   90.00
_cell.angle_gamma   90.00
#
_symmetry.space_group_name_H-M   'P 1'
#
loop_
_entity.id
_entity.type
_entity.pdbx_description
1 polymer ?
#
loop_
_entity_poly.entity_id
_entity_poly.type
_entity_poly.pdbx_seq_one_letter_code
_entity_poly.pdbx_strand_id
1 'polypeptide(L)'
;MPKPRSGHFTGAGPGLHEGGRIMESDNRRFPYGARYVDDSLFDDCSAIIVGKEVSLTGERLYGHNEDDSGNNAMVQYLVPGTKHGPGEFVTFEPECAKIPQVSETWSYIWSETRASWKASFSDTFINQWGVAIASDSCGRSREDRPEIVNGGIGYGIGHLVAQRAKTAREGVHIAASLISQWGYTASGRAYQIVDKDEAWVLQVVQGKHYVAKRVPEDHVFFIPNWLTIREVDLSDEDNYVASPDLITYATERGWYCPETDGVFDFAVAYQSPEQNQAGNIVRHKNALRLILGREPEDVRAFSVKPAKRMGPEDVKRILRTHYEGTDDDMSDGYKKNPHRAGNRTICAATTLESFVIQFRENPALTLIWRAIQNPCTSPYVPWYLGTTAIPAGYGWFPARFGMATHFDVPPQDLTYRPGRAWWAFQDVQDLADASYSEVWEKIRSRRDELENKWASEQADFESKVTAKFADDPAKAIEMLTEYTATQARLAWTTWRALFQELLG
;
A
#
# COMPACT_ATOMS: atom_id res chain seq x y z
N MET A 1 5.40 -30.90 47.12
CA MET A 1 5.49 -29.62 46.34
C MET A 1 6.94 -29.40 45.93
N PRO A 2 7.31 -29.52 44.68
CA PRO A 2 8.60 -29.01 44.19
C PRO A 2 8.42 -27.74 43.35
N LYS A 3 9.32 -26.78 43.57
CA LYS A 3 9.46 -25.50 42.84
C LYS A 3 9.99 -25.74 41.43
N PRO A 4 9.61 -24.94 40.46
CA PRO A 4 10.25 -24.99 39.12
C PRO A 4 11.62 -24.31 39.15
N ARG A 5 12.56 -24.92 38.42
CA ARG A 5 13.93 -24.46 38.26
C ARG A 5 14.02 -23.31 37.24
N SER A 6 14.72 -22.24 37.59
CA SER A 6 15.17 -21.17 36.74
C SER A 6 16.23 -21.67 35.75
N GLY A 7 15.94 -21.60 34.46
CA GLY A 7 16.94 -21.81 33.41
C GLY A 7 17.57 -20.49 33.03
N HIS A 8 18.88 -20.35 33.23
CA HIS A 8 19.69 -19.27 32.70
C HIS A 8 19.87 -19.46 31.19
N PHE A 9 19.45 -18.49 30.40
CA PHE A 9 19.90 -18.35 29.02
C PHE A 9 21.18 -17.52 29.02
N THR A 10 22.30 -18.18 28.74
CA THR A 10 23.57 -17.52 28.41
C THR A 10 23.55 -17.11 26.96
N GLY A 11 23.89 -15.82 26.68
CA GLY A 11 23.95 -15.27 25.36
C GLY A 11 24.98 -15.94 24.45
N ALA A 12 24.57 -16.16 23.20
CA ALA A 12 25.48 -16.34 22.08
C ALA A 12 25.23 -15.18 21.10
N GLY A 13 26.29 -14.52 20.68
CA GLY A 13 26.27 -13.38 19.77
C GLY A 13 25.80 -13.76 18.36
N PRO A 14 25.59 -12.76 17.47
CA PRO A 14 25.00 -12.98 16.17
C PRO A 14 25.97 -13.72 15.25
N GLY A 15 25.72 -15.01 15.07
CA GLY A 15 26.30 -15.78 13.98
C GLY A 15 25.60 -15.36 12.67
N LEU A 16 26.40 -15.06 11.67
CA LEU A 16 25.94 -14.90 10.29
C LEU A 16 25.17 -16.16 9.87
N HIS A 17 23.87 -16.07 9.73
CA HIS A 17 23.06 -17.14 9.17
C HIS A 17 23.21 -17.10 7.64
N GLU A 18 24.11 -17.92 7.12
CA GLU A 18 23.98 -18.45 5.76
C GLU A 18 22.77 -19.39 5.74
N GLY A 19 21.75 -19.05 4.96
CA GLY A 19 20.68 -19.97 4.65
C GLY A 19 19.28 -19.38 4.64
N GLY A 20 18.94 -18.63 3.58
CA GLY A 20 17.54 -18.49 3.22
C GLY A 20 16.91 -19.87 2.97
N ARG A 21 15.76 -20.15 3.57
CA ARG A 21 15.01 -21.39 3.33
C ARG A 21 14.41 -21.35 1.94
N ILE A 22 14.85 -22.25 1.08
CA ILE A 22 14.15 -22.56 -0.18
C ILE A 22 12.87 -23.32 0.20
N MET A 23 11.71 -22.67 0.08
CA MET A 23 10.43 -23.37 0.18
C MET A 23 10.14 -24.02 -1.17
N GLU A 24 10.39 -25.31 -1.30
CA GLU A 24 9.85 -26.09 -2.40
C GLU A 24 8.33 -26.07 -2.32
N SER A 25 7.67 -25.40 -3.28
CA SER A 25 6.25 -25.58 -3.45
C SER A 25 6.04 -26.83 -4.33
N ASP A 26 5.52 -27.90 -3.77
CA ASP A 26 5.22 -29.17 -4.45
C ASP A 26 4.32 -29.02 -5.71
N ASN A 27 3.85 -27.82 -6.01
CA ASN A 27 2.94 -27.53 -7.11
C ASN A 27 3.52 -26.65 -8.21
N ARG A 28 4.80 -26.23 -8.13
CA ARG A 28 5.39 -25.42 -9.20
C ARG A 28 6.06 -26.30 -10.23
N ARG A 29 5.59 -26.16 -11.45
CA ARG A 29 6.10 -26.88 -12.63
C ARG A 29 7.31 -26.19 -13.29
N PHE A 30 8.00 -25.28 -12.58
CA PHE A 30 9.09 -24.51 -13.15
C PHE A 30 10.44 -25.13 -12.78
N PRO A 31 11.38 -25.13 -13.71
CA PRO A 31 12.78 -25.45 -13.39
C PRO A 31 13.40 -24.45 -12.41
N TYR A 32 12.76 -23.28 -12.21
CA TYR A 32 13.20 -22.18 -11.37
C TYR A 32 12.45 -22.06 -10.03
N GLY A 33 11.55 -22.97 -9.75
CA GLY A 33 10.44 -22.98 -8.82
C GLY A 33 10.68 -22.89 -7.33
N ALA A 34 11.71 -22.21 -6.88
CA ALA A 34 11.86 -21.88 -5.47
C ALA A 34 11.72 -20.37 -5.28
N ARG A 35 10.59 -19.95 -4.70
CA ARG A 35 10.50 -18.57 -4.19
C ARG A 35 11.49 -18.47 -3.02
N TYR A 36 12.47 -17.58 -3.15
CA TYR A 36 13.32 -17.23 -2.03
C TYR A 36 12.48 -16.41 -1.04
N VAL A 37 12.20 -16.99 0.12
CA VAL A 37 11.58 -16.27 1.24
C VAL A 37 12.73 -15.90 2.18
N ASP A 38 13.08 -14.64 2.22
CA ASP A 38 13.96 -14.10 3.23
C ASP A 38 13.08 -13.63 4.40
N ASP A 39 13.03 -14.42 5.46
CA ASP A 39 12.28 -14.13 6.68
C ASP A 39 12.82 -12.88 7.43
N SER A 40 13.96 -12.33 6.99
CA SER A 40 14.53 -11.08 7.50
C SER A 40 14.01 -9.84 6.77
N LEU A 41 13.29 -9.99 5.65
CA LEU A 41 12.65 -8.89 4.96
C LEU A 41 11.37 -8.51 5.68
N PHE A 42 11.36 -7.32 6.23
CA PHE A 42 10.20 -6.73 6.91
C PHE A 42 9.16 -6.26 5.88
N ASP A 43 7.90 -6.22 6.31
CA ASP A 43 6.79 -5.63 5.56
C ASP A 43 7.05 -4.13 5.38
N ASP A 44 7.29 -3.68 4.18
CA ASP A 44 7.85 -2.35 3.94
C ASP A 44 7.25 -1.71 2.68
N CYS A 45 6.01 -1.27 2.78
CA CYS A 45 5.30 -0.52 1.77
C CYS A 45 5.93 0.86 1.48
N SER A 46 5.44 1.55 0.46
CA SER A 46 5.73 2.96 0.25
C SER A 46 4.59 3.66 -0.47
N ALA A 47 4.33 4.91 -0.10
CA ALA A 47 3.28 5.72 -0.68
C ALA A 47 3.78 7.08 -1.19
N ILE A 48 3.15 7.57 -2.26
CA ILE A 48 3.40 8.88 -2.84
C ILE A 48 2.07 9.58 -3.15
N ILE A 49 1.95 10.85 -2.79
CA ILE A 49 0.78 11.68 -3.11
C ILE A 49 1.26 12.94 -3.80
N VAL A 50 0.66 13.28 -4.94
CA VAL A 50 0.93 14.50 -5.69
C VAL A 50 -0.28 15.43 -5.56
N GLY A 51 -0.07 16.62 -5.01
CA GLY A 51 -1.10 17.65 -4.86
C GLY A 51 -1.56 18.20 -6.22
N LYS A 52 -2.77 18.74 -6.29
CA LYS A 52 -3.39 19.17 -7.54
C LYS A 52 -2.63 20.29 -8.26
N GLU A 53 -2.07 21.23 -7.50
CA GLU A 53 -1.36 22.39 -8.07
C GLU A 53 -0.03 22.01 -8.73
N VAL A 54 0.55 20.88 -8.33
CA VAL A 54 1.81 20.35 -8.90
C VAL A 54 1.60 19.12 -9.78
N SER A 55 0.37 18.76 -10.03
CA SER A 55 0.00 17.73 -11.01
C SER A 55 -0.04 18.29 -12.43
N LEU A 56 0.41 17.50 -13.40
CA LEU A 56 0.34 17.85 -14.84
C LEU A 56 -1.09 18.00 -15.35
N THR A 57 -2.02 17.23 -14.80
CA THR A 57 -3.43 17.19 -15.19
C THR A 57 -4.31 18.07 -14.33
N GLY A 58 -3.78 18.66 -13.24
CA GLY A 58 -4.56 19.37 -12.24
C GLY A 58 -5.40 18.46 -11.32
N GLU A 59 -5.25 17.17 -11.49
CA GLU A 59 -5.90 16.14 -10.67
C GLU A 59 -4.92 15.60 -9.62
N ARG A 60 -5.43 15.20 -8.47
CA ARG A 60 -4.61 14.53 -7.45
C ARG A 60 -4.16 13.16 -7.94
N LEU A 61 -2.91 12.79 -7.61
CA LEU A 61 -2.40 11.45 -7.84
C LEU A 61 -2.06 10.81 -6.50
N TYR A 62 -2.35 9.51 -6.38
CA TYR A 62 -1.94 8.72 -5.24
C TYR A 62 -1.36 7.39 -5.72
N GLY A 63 -0.13 7.10 -5.34
CA GLY A 63 0.55 5.86 -5.66
C GLY A 63 1.00 5.12 -4.42
N HIS A 64 1.04 3.78 -4.50
CA HIS A 64 1.43 2.92 -3.39
C HIS A 64 2.08 1.64 -3.92
N ASN A 65 3.13 1.18 -3.25
CA ASN A 65 3.64 -0.18 -3.35
C ASN A 65 3.23 -0.95 -2.10
N GLU A 66 2.58 -2.07 -2.31
CA GLU A 66 2.22 -3.03 -1.28
C GLU A 66 3.32 -4.08 -1.19
N ASP A 67 4.07 -4.07 -0.11
CA ASP A 67 5.20 -4.99 0.10
C ASP A 67 4.89 -5.92 1.28
N ASP A 68 4.90 -7.23 1.05
CA ASP A 68 4.77 -8.24 2.11
C ASP A 68 5.60 -9.47 1.79
N SER A 69 6.21 -10.06 2.80
CA SER A 69 7.05 -11.25 2.66
C SER A 69 6.25 -12.53 2.83
N GLY A 70 6.74 -13.62 2.27
CA GLY A 70 6.18 -14.96 2.46
C GLY A 70 5.35 -15.48 1.29
N ASN A 71 4.55 -16.52 1.55
CA ASN A 71 3.65 -17.10 0.55
C ASN A 71 2.30 -16.37 0.58
N ASN A 72 2.14 -15.40 -0.30
CA ASN A 72 0.99 -14.53 -0.39
C ASN A 72 0.60 -14.27 -1.84
N ALA A 73 -0.57 -13.69 -2.03
CA ALA A 73 -1.08 -13.27 -3.33
C ALA A 73 -2.05 -12.11 -3.17
N MET A 74 -2.12 -11.24 -4.18
CA MET A 74 -3.12 -10.19 -4.24
C MET A 74 -4.41 -10.71 -4.87
N VAL A 75 -5.53 -10.47 -4.20
CA VAL A 75 -6.87 -10.85 -4.67
C VAL A 75 -7.79 -9.64 -4.61
N GLN A 76 -8.47 -9.33 -5.71
CA GLN A 76 -9.35 -8.18 -5.79
C GLN A 76 -10.80 -8.57 -5.58
N TYR A 77 -11.53 -7.71 -4.87
CA TYR A 77 -12.96 -7.87 -4.60
C TYR A 77 -13.72 -6.57 -4.89
N LEU A 78 -14.94 -6.73 -5.36
CA LEU A 78 -15.95 -5.68 -5.29
C LEU A 78 -16.88 -6.01 -4.12
N VAL A 79 -16.80 -5.19 -3.08
CA VAL A 79 -17.66 -5.33 -1.90
C VAL A 79 -18.89 -4.44 -2.10
N PRO A 80 -20.12 -5.00 -2.10
CA PRO A 80 -21.31 -4.22 -2.30
C PRO A 80 -21.64 -3.34 -1.10
N GLY A 81 -22.20 -2.17 -1.36
CA GLY A 81 -22.87 -1.38 -0.33
C GLY A 81 -24.13 -2.10 0.17
N THR A 82 -24.46 -1.93 1.46
CA THR A 82 -25.55 -2.65 2.11
C THR A 82 -26.28 -1.77 3.12
N LYS A 83 -27.60 -1.94 3.25
CA LYS A 83 -28.41 -1.36 4.33
C LYS A 83 -28.41 -2.31 5.52
N HIS A 84 -28.30 -1.74 6.71
CA HIS A 84 -28.18 -2.45 7.97
C HIS A 84 -29.32 -2.10 8.93
N GLY A 85 -29.72 -3.09 9.74
CA GLY A 85 -30.71 -2.91 10.79
C GLY A 85 -30.14 -2.24 12.04
N PRO A 86 -30.99 -1.68 12.90
CA PRO A 86 -30.55 -1.12 14.18
C PRO A 86 -29.95 -2.21 15.08
N GLY A 87 -28.82 -1.91 15.74
CA GLY A 87 -28.16 -2.82 16.68
C GLY A 87 -27.25 -3.87 16.02
N GLU A 88 -27.03 -3.81 14.72
CA GLU A 88 -26.01 -4.63 14.06
C GLU A 88 -24.60 -4.18 14.45
N PHE A 89 -23.69 -5.14 14.45
CA PHE A 89 -22.27 -4.94 14.74
C PHE A 89 -21.43 -5.61 13.65
N VAL A 90 -20.24 -5.08 13.43
CA VAL A 90 -19.24 -5.66 12.54
C VAL A 90 -17.92 -5.85 13.29
N THR A 91 -17.20 -6.90 12.94
CA THR A 91 -15.80 -7.09 13.30
C THR A 91 -15.07 -7.65 12.08
N PHE A 92 -13.84 -7.19 11.87
CA PHE A 92 -12.98 -7.65 10.78
C PHE A 92 -11.79 -8.46 11.31
N GLU A 93 -11.57 -8.46 12.61
CA GLU A 93 -10.42 -9.09 13.25
C GLU A 93 -10.90 -10.05 14.35
N PRO A 94 -10.32 -11.24 14.47
CA PRO A 94 -10.56 -12.10 15.62
C PRO A 94 -10.21 -11.36 16.93
N GLU A 95 -11.04 -11.54 17.97
CA GLU A 95 -10.83 -11.00 19.31
C GLU A 95 -10.81 -9.47 19.45
N CYS A 96 -10.97 -8.73 18.34
CA CYS A 96 -11.08 -7.27 18.37
C CYS A 96 -12.49 -6.77 18.68
N ALA A 97 -12.60 -5.46 18.88
CA ALA A 97 -13.85 -4.80 19.25
C ALA A 97 -14.95 -5.04 18.19
N LYS A 98 -16.16 -5.28 18.68
CA LYS A 98 -17.38 -5.29 17.85
C LYS A 98 -17.83 -3.86 17.67
N ILE A 99 -17.72 -3.38 16.45
CA ILE A 99 -18.02 -2.00 16.10
C ILE A 99 -19.48 -1.86 15.72
N PRO A 100 -20.26 -0.92 16.30
CA PRO A 100 -21.62 -0.67 15.87
C PRO A 100 -21.67 -0.34 14.36
N GLN A 101 -22.57 -1.02 13.63
CA GLN A 101 -22.70 -0.78 12.20
C GLN A 101 -23.54 0.45 11.91
N VAL A 102 -23.21 1.17 10.84
CA VAL A 102 -24.01 2.29 10.34
C VAL A 102 -25.21 1.78 9.56
N SER A 103 -26.25 2.62 9.38
CA SER A 103 -27.48 2.23 8.67
C SER A 103 -27.28 1.89 7.19
N GLU A 104 -26.23 2.41 6.58
CA GLU A 104 -25.88 2.18 5.18
C GLU A 104 -24.36 2.20 5.00
N THR A 105 -23.83 1.23 4.27
CA THR A 105 -22.41 1.15 3.88
C THR A 105 -22.25 1.33 2.38
N TRP A 106 -21.09 1.87 1.97
CA TRP A 106 -20.77 2.11 0.58
C TRP A 106 -20.12 0.90 -0.07
N SER A 107 -20.30 0.75 -1.38
CA SER A 107 -19.52 -0.24 -2.14
C SER A 107 -18.08 0.23 -2.31
N TYR A 108 -17.15 -0.73 -2.38
CA TYR A 108 -15.72 -0.45 -2.58
C TYR A 108 -15.00 -1.61 -3.28
N ILE A 109 -13.92 -1.28 -3.96
CA ILE A 109 -12.93 -2.25 -4.42
C ILE A 109 -11.95 -2.46 -3.27
N TRP A 110 -11.70 -3.72 -2.94
CA TRP A 110 -10.75 -4.17 -1.94
C TRP A 110 -9.69 -5.03 -2.62
N SER A 111 -8.41 -4.69 -2.44
CA SER A 111 -7.26 -5.50 -2.83
C SER A 111 -6.70 -6.15 -1.57
N GLU A 112 -6.90 -7.46 -1.44
CA GLU A 112 -6.47 -8.26 -0.29
C GLU A 112 -5.06 -8.77 -0.50
N THR A 113 -4.18 -8.57 0.47
CA THR A 113 -2.97 -9.35 0.64
C THR A 113 -3.33 -10.66 1.34
N ARG A 114 -3.53 -11.70 0.56
CA ARG A 114 -3.92 -13.02 1.07
C ARG A 114 -2.67 -13.83 1.42
N ALA A 115 -2.39 -14.01 2.71
CA ALA A 115 -1.16 -14.61 3.22
C ALA A 115 -1.43 -15.85 4.08
N SER A 116 -0.68 -16.94 3.90
CA SER A 116 -0.91 -18.23 4.59
C SER A 116 -0.31 -18.34 5.98
N TRP A 117 0.56 -17.43 6.38
CA TRP A 117 1.34 -17.55 7.60
C TRP A 117 1.08 -16.46 8.64
N LYS A 118 0.52 -15.35 8.22
CA LYS A 118 0.03 -14.26 9.07
C LYS A 118 -1.02 -13.46 8.32
N ALA A 119 -1.90 -12.77 9.02
CA ALA A 119 -2.73 -11.76 8.40
C ALA A 119 -1.89 -10.54 8.04
N SER A 120 -2.03 -10.06 6.82
CA SER A 120 -1.46 -8.79 6.40
C SER A 120 -2.41 -7.65 6.74
N PHE A 121 -1.86 -6.51 7.19
CA PHE A 121 -2.63 -5.28 7.41
C PHE A 121 -2.48 -4.30 6.24
N SER A 122 -1.84 -4.73 5.19
CA SER A 122 -1.43 -3.91 4.05
C SER A 122 -2.37 -4.06 2.87
N ASP A 123 -3.66 -3.95 3.10
CA ASP A 123 -4.68 -3.99 2.07
C ASP A 123 -5.02 -2.59 1.55
N THR A 124 -5.51 -2.52 0.32
CA THR A 124 -5.94 -1.28 -0.31
C THR A 124 -7.43 -1.25 -0.57
N PHE A 125 -8.05 -0.09 -0.36
CA PHE A 125 -9.48 0.11 -0.53
C PHE A 125 -9.74 1.40 -1.31
N ILE A 126 -10.74 1.38 -2.19
CA ILE A 126 -11.29 2.59 -2.80
C ILE A 126 -12.80 2.45 -2.94
N ASN A 127 -13.55 3.40 -2.39
CA ASN A 127 -15.01 3.30 -2.38
C ASN A 127 -15.67 4.05 -3.53
N GLN A 128 -16.97 3.86 -3.70
CA GLN A 128 -17.78 4.45 -4.76
C GLN A 128 -17.76 5.98 -4.82
N TRP A 129 -17.36 6.66 -3.73
CA TRP A 129 -17.19 8.10 -3.66
C TRP A 129 -15.82 8.56 -4.09
N GLY A 130 -14.90 7.63 -4.38
CA GLY A 130 -13.52 7.93 -4.73
C GLY A 130 -12.61 8.13 -3.52
N VAL A 131 -13.02 7.73 -2.32
CA VAL A 131 -12.14 7.75 -1.15
C VAL A 131 -11.27 6.51 -1.17
N ALA A 132 -9.96 6.71 -1.33
CA ALA A 132 -8.96 5.66 -1.28
C ALA A 132 -8.29 5.63 0.10
N ILE A 133 -7.98 4.42 0.60
CA ILE A 133 -7.18 4.21 1.80
C ILE A 133 -6.25 3.02 1.60
N ALA A 134 -4.97 3.22 1.89
CA ALA A 134 -3.98 2.19 2.09
C ALA A 134 -3.11 2.55 3.30
N SER A 135 -2.14 1.72 3.64
CA SER A 135 -1.35 1.98 4.84
C SER A 135 0.03 1.37 4.78
N ASP A 136 0.99 2.04 5.43
CA ASP A 136 2.37 1.59 5.58
C ASP A 136 2.66 1.28 7.05
N SER A 137 3.32 0.17 7.32
CA SER A 137 3.89 -0.07 8.65
C SER A 137 4.94 0.99 8.96
N CYS A 138 4.86 1.63 10.11
CA CYS A 138 5.85 2.63 10.55
C CYS A 138 6.84 2.07 11.59
N GLY A 139 6.89 0.75 11.70
CA GLY A 139 7.76 0.07 12.63
C GLY A 139 7.31 0.24 14.08
N ARG A 140 8.26 0.13 15.01
CA ARG A 140 7.97 0.07 16.43
C ARG A 140 7.77 1.47 17.03
N SER A 141 6.69 1.64 17.80
CA SER A 141 6.48 2.83 18.66
C SER A 141 7.14 2.66 20.04
N ARG A 142 7.27 3.77 20.78
CA ARG A 142 7.73 3.74 22.19
C ARG A 142 6.68 3.24 23.15
N GLU A 143 5.41 3.13 22.73
CA GLU A 143 4.30 2.77 23.62
C GLU A 143 4.47 1.35 24.17
N ASP A 144 4.55 1.24 25.51
CA ASP A 144 4.69 0.00 26.26
C ASP A 144 3.51 -0.25 27.23
N ARG A 145 2.53 0.67 27.28
CA ARG A 145 1.32 0.59 28.12
C ARG A 145 0.08 1.04 27.35
N PRO A 146 -0.17 0.43 26.17
CA PRO A 146 -1.25 0.89 25.31
C PRO A 146 -2.61 0.72 25.95
N GLU A 147 -3.44 1.75 25.86
CA GLU A 147 -4.83 1.64 26.25
C GLU A 147 -5.64 0.96 25.14
N ILE A 148 -6.06 -0.28 25.39
CA ILE A 148 -6.84 -1.10 24.48
C ILE A 148 -8.19 -1.46 25.13
N VAL A 149 -9.28 -1.18 24.44
CA VAL A 149 -10.64 -1.40 24.92
C VAL A 149 -11.31 -2.51 24.09
N ASN A 150 -11.85 -3.53 24.76
CA ASN A 150 -12.57 -4.66 24.13
C ASN A 150 -11.80 -5.34 22.98
N GLY A 151 -10.47 -5.44 23.09
CA GLY A 151 -9.61 -6.03 22.08
C GLY A 151 -9.09 -5.06 21.03
N GLY A 152 -9.53 -3.78 21.06
CA GLY A 152 -8.98 -2.73 20.18
C GLY A 152 -9.46 -2.81 18.74
N ILE A 153 -8.76 -2.08 17.88
CA ILE A 153 -8.98 -2.06 16.43
C ILE A 153 -7.63 -1.95 15.70
N GLY A 154 -7.51 -2.59 14.54
CA GLY A 154 -6.31 -2.52 13.71
C GLY A 154 -6.68 -2.64 12.23
N TYR A 155 -6.65 -3.85 11.69
CA TYR A 155 -6.96 -4.17 10.30
C TYR A 155 -8.31 -3.61 9.84
N GLY A 156 -9.33 -3.66 10.70
CA GLY A 156 -10.68 -3.21 10.38
C GLY A 156 -10.80 -1.72 10.02
N ILE A 157 -9.81 -0.88 10.31
CA ILE A 157 -9.84 0.57 10.01
C ILE A 157 -10.03 0.80 8.51
N GLY A 158 -9.29 0.10 7.65
CA GLY A 158 -9.39 0.24 6.19
C GLY A 158 -10.79 -0.06 5.67
N HIS A 159 -11.37 -1.17 6.09
CA HIS A 159 -12.74 -1.55 5.74
C HIS A 159 -13.78 -0.53 6.25
N LEU A 160 -13.65 -0.08 7.49
CA LEU A 160 -14.62 0.85 8.10
C LEU A 160 -14.59 2.23 7.47
N VAL A 161 -13.41 2.73 7.12
CA VAL A 161 -13.27 3.98 6.36
C VAL A 161 -13.90 3.82 4.96
N ALA A 162 -13.55 2.75 4.24
CA ALA A 162 -14.10 2.50 2.91
C ALA A 162 -15.64 2.37 2.92
N GLN A 163 -16.20 1.71 3.94
CA GLN A 163 -17.64 1.53 4.09
C GLN A 163 -18.41 2.81 4.43
N ARG A 164 -17.77 3.81 5.05
CA ARG A 164 -18.48 4.89 5.76
C ARG A 164 -18.15 6.27 5.24
N ALA A 165 -16.93 6.51 4.74
CA ALA A 165 -16.49 7.83 4.32
C ALA A 165 -17.03 8.21 2.94
N LYS A 166 -17.43 9.48 2.76
CA LYS A 166 -17.71 10.10 1.46
C LYS A 166 -16.60 11.05 1.02
N THR A 167 -15.76 11.48 1.97
CA THR A 167 -14.59 12.33 1.71
C THR A 167 -13.40 11.83 2.50
N ALA A 168 -12.19 12.23 2.08
CA ALA A 168 -10.97 11.89 2.79
C ALA A 168 -10.99 12.42 4.23
N ARG A 169 -11.48 13.65 4.45
CA ARG A 169 -11.63 14.25 5.79
C ARG A 169 -12.58 13.45 6.68
N GLU A 170 -13.74 13.02 6.17
CA GLU A 170 -14.61 12.10 6.92
C GLU A 170 -13.89 10.81 7.26
N GLY A 171 -13.10 10.25 6.33
CA GLY A 171 -12.31 9.05 6.56
C GLY A 171 -11.32 9.19 7.71
N VAL A 172 -10.63 10.33 7.79
CA VAL A 172 -9.73 10.66 8.92
C VAL A 172 -10.50 10.70 10.24
N HIS A 173 -11.64 11.39 10.29
CA HIS A 173 -12.44 11.49 11.52
C HIS A 173 -13.03 10.13 11.95
N ILE A 174 -13.44 9.29 11.00
CA ILE A 174 -13.89 7.93 11.30
C ILE A 174 -12.73 7.11 11.92
N ALA A 175 -11.56 7.09 11.28
CA ALA A 175 -10.40 6.37 11.81
C ALA A 175 -9.98 6.91 13.18
N ALA A 176 -9.88 8.22 13.34
CA ALA A 176 -9.55 8.90 14.60
C ALA A 176 -10.53 8.53 15.73
N SER A 177 -11.84 8.56 15.45
CA SER A 177 -12.88 8.17 16.42
C SER A 177 -12.77 6.71 16.84
N LEU A 178 -12.51 5.81 15.90
CA LEU A 178 -12.32 4.38 16.18
C LEU A 178 -11.08 4.15 17.07
N ILE A 179 -9.96 4.80 16.76
CA ILE A 179 -8.72 4.70 17.53
C ILE A 179 -8.93 5.28 18.93
N SER A 180 -9.54 6.46 19.06
CA SER A 180 -9.82 7.09 20.36
C SER A 180 -10.74 6.22 21.25
N GLN A 181 -11.71 5.55 20.63
CA GLN A 181 -12.67 4.73 21.38
C GLN A 181 -12.09 3.36 21.80
N TRP A 182 -11.38 2.69 20.89
CA TRP A 182 -11.02 1.28 21.05
C TRP A 182 -9.53 1.05 21.30
N GLY A 183 -8.68 1.96 20.87
CA GLY A 183 -7.22 1.80 20.86
C GLY A 183 -6.72 0.95 19.69
N TYR A 184 -5.61 1.37 19.09
CA TYR A 184 -4.97 0.70 17.97
C TYR A 184 -4.12 -0.49 18.44
N THR A 185 -4.29 -1.64 17.82
CA THR A 185 -3.70 -2.90 18.29
C THR A 185 -2.27 -3.15 17.85
N ALA A 186 -1.85 -2.62 16.69
CA ALA A 186 -0.50 -2.81 16.15
C ALA A 186 0.45 -1.68 16.62
N SER A 187 1.76 -1.81 16.30
CA SER A 187 2.78 -0.93 16.87
C SER A 187 2.75 0.49 16.32
N GLY A 188 2.96 0.66 15.02
CA GLY A 188 2.95 1.98 14.36
C GLY A 188 2.54 1.83 12.91
N ARG A 189 1.68 2.72 12.42
CA ARG A 189 1.19 2.70 11.04
C ARG A 189 0.86 4.10 10.53
N ALA A 190 1.02 4.30 9.23
CA ALA A 190 0.54 5.46 8.52
C ALA A 190 -0.56 5.05 7.55
N TYR A 191 -1.74 5.62 7.67
CA TYR A 191 -2.83 5.50 6.71
C TYR A 191 -2.84 6.71 5.80
N GLN A 192 -2.81 6.50 4.47
CA GLN A 192 -3.08 7.54 3.50
C GLN A 192 -4.55 7.47 3.15
N ILE A 193 -5.30 8.54 3.44
CA ILE A 193 -6.73 8.66 3.17
C ILE A 193 -6.88 9.81 2.17
N VAL A 194 -7.26 9.48 0.95
CA VAL A 194 -7.12 10.38 -0.20
C VAL A 194 -8.39 10.37 -1.04
N ASP A 195 -8.85 11.54 -1.43
CA ASP A 195 -9.88 11.73 -2.45
C ASP A 195 -9.45 12.79 -3.49
N LYS A 196 -10.39 13.19 -4.35
CA LYS A 196 -10.13 14.21 -5.35
C LYS A 196 -9.83 15.59 -4.75
N ASP A 197 -10.32 15.90 -3.56
CA ASP A 197 -10.27 17.23 -2.94
C ASP A 197 -9.19 17.35 -1.87
N GLU A 198 -8.94 16.29 -1.08
CA GLU A 198 -7.97 16.31 0.00
C GLU A 198 -7.13 15.03 0.06
N ALA A 199 -5.96 15.14 0.64
CA ALA A 199 -5.12 13.99 0.98
C ALA A 199 -4.61 14.14 2.41
N TRP A 200 -4.77 13.10 3.19
CA TRP A 200 -4.39 13.05 4.59
C TRP A 200 -3.49 11.87 4.88
N VAL A 201 -2.53 12.08 5.77
CA VAL A 201 -1.69 11.02 6.33
C VAL A 201 -1.97 10.94 7.81
N LEU A 202 -2.62 9.86 8.24
CA LEU A 202 -2.90 9.58 9.64
C LEU A 202 -1.83 8.62 10.17
N GLN A 203 -1.00 9.09 11.07
CA GLN A 203 -0.01 8.28 11.78
C GLN A 203 -0.51 7.91 13.16
N VAL A 204 -0.53 6.62 13.45
CA VAL A 204 -1.02 6.04 14.70
C VAL A 204 0.05 5.17 15.33
N VAL A 205 0.10 5.22 16.66
CA VAL A 205 0.90 4.30 17.48
C VAL A 205 -0.01 3.35 18.25
N GLN A 206 0.54 2.31 18.84
CA GLN A 206 -0.26 1.39 19.66
C GLN A 206 -1.01 2.14 20.77
N GLY A 207 -2.28 1.81 21.00
CA GLY A 207 -3.14 2.52 21.95
C GLY A 207 -3.95 3.65 21.29
N LYS A 208 -4.14 4.77 21.97
CA LYS A 208 -5.10 5.81 21.56
C LYS A 208 -4.49 7.05 20.91
N HIS A 209 -3.15 7.09 20.74
CA HIS A 209 -2.47 8.29 20.26
C HIS A 209 -2.24 8.26 18.75
N TYR A 210 -2.60 9.34 18.09
CA TYR A 210 -2.49 9.53 16.65
C TYR A 210 -2.37 11.00 16.29
N VAL A 211 -1.87 11.25 15.09
CA VAL A 211 -1.94 12.54 14.41
C VAL A 211 -2.15 12.34 12.92
N ALA A 212 -3.08 13.07 12.35
CA ALA A 212 -3.25 13.19 10.91
C ALA A 212 -2.80 14.58 10.45
N LYS A 213 -2.11 14.61 9.32
CA LYS A 213 -1.68 15.85 8.67
C LYS A 213 -2.12 15.86 7.22
N ARG A 214 -2.69 16.98 6.78
CA ARG A 214 -3.07 17.20 5.39
C ARG A 214 -1.83 17.42 4.52
N VAL A 215 -1.82 16.83 3.33
CA VAL A 215 -0.78 17.08 2.32
C VAL A 215 -1.13 18.37 1.56
N PRO A 216 -0.23 19.37 1.51
CA PRO A 216 -0.48 20.61 0.78
C PRO A 216 -0.67 20.37 -0.73
N GLU A 217 -1.50 21.21 -1.37
CA GLU A 217 -1.84 21.06 -2.80
C GLU A 217 -0.67 21.35 -3.75
N ASP A 218 0.29 22.14 -3.29
CA ASP A 218 1.51 22.52 -4.04
C ASP A 218 2.73 21.65 -3.68
N HIS A 219 2.49 20.50 -3.01
CA HIS A 219 3.54 19.58 -2.56
C HIS A 219 3.34 18.17 -3.11
N VAL A 220 4.43 17.40 -3.02
CA VAL A 220 4.46 15.95 -3.15
C VAL A 220 4.88 15.35 -1.81
N PHE A 221 4.08 14.43 -1.32
CA PHE A 221 4.36 13.60 -0.14
C PHE A 221 4.94 12.27 -0.59
N PHE A 222 5.93 11.77 0.15
CA PHE A 222 6.40 10.39 0.05
C PHE A 222 6.66 9.82 1.44
N ILE A 223 6.31 8.57 1.65
CA ILE A 223 6.57 7.85 2.89
C ILE A 223 7.16 6.46 2.59
N PRO A 224 8.28 6.10 3.24
CA PRO A 224 8.66 4.73 3.53
C PRO A 224 8.07 4.32 4.89
N ASN A 225 8.62 3.30 5.53
CA ASN A 225 8.10 2.73 6.78
C ASN A 225 8.61 3.42 8.05
N TRP A 226 8.29 4.69 8.23
CA TRP A 226 8.58 5.43 9.46
C TRP A 226 7.58 6.55 9.70
N LEU A 227 7.57 7.12 10.92
CA LEU A 227 6.77 8.29 11.22
C LEU A 227 7.40 9.54 10.55
N THR A 228 6.63 10.21 9.68
CA THR A 228 7.07 11.38 8.91
C THR A 228 6.49 12.69 9.42
N ILE A 229 5.41 12.65 10.20
CA ILE A 229 4.85 13.86 10.82
C ILE A 229 5.76 14.27 11.97
N ARG A 230 6.34 15.45 11.86
CA ARG A 230 7.29 16.02 12.82
C ARG A 230 6.57 17.04 13.70
N GLU A 231 6.62 18.27 13.32
CA GLU A 231 5.94 19.36 14.01
C GLU A 231 4.43 19.25 13.86
N VAL A 232 3.72 19.48 14.98
CA VAL A 232 2.26 19.40 15.06
C VAL A 232 1.72 20.71 15.61
N ASP A 233 0.85 21.35 14.87
CA ASP A 233 0.09 22.51 15.32
C ASP A 233 -1.36 22.10 15.63
N LEU A 234 -1.66 21.89 16.92
CA LEU A 234 -3.00 21.50 17.37
C LEU A 234 -4.04 22.62 17.24
N SER A 235 -3.63 23.86 16.94
CA SER A 235 -4.55 24.98 16.70
C SER A 235 -4.99 25.09 15.23
N ASP A 236 -4.32 24.41 14.31
CA ASP A 236 -4.62 24.38 12.89
C ASP A 236 -5.49 23.16 12.55
N GLU A 237 -6.77 23.25 12.89
CA GLU A 237 -7.76 22.18 12.65
C GLU A 237 -8.03 21.92 11.15
N ASP A 238 -7.65 22.83 10.26
CA ASP A 238 -7.78 22.65 8.81
C ASP A 238 -6.73 21.67 8.27
N ASN A 239 -5.57 21.58 8.92
CA ASN A 239 -4.44 20.77 8.46
C ASN A 239 -4.04 19.65 9.44
N TYR A 240 -4.57 19.63 10.67
CA TYR A 240 -4.27 18.60 11.65
C TYR A 240 -5.51 18.04 12.34
N VAL A 241 -5.50 16.73 12.58
CA VAL A 241 -6.44 16.02 13.46
C VAL A 241 -5.60 15.12 14.36
N ALA A 242 -5.66 15.30 15.68
CA ALA A 242 -4.84 14.56 16.61
C ALA A 242 -5.60 14.16 17.88
N SER A 243 -5.06 13.17 18.63
CA SER A 243 -5.55 12.88 19.98
C SER A 243 -5.36 14.10 20.87
N PRO A 244 -6.35 14.46 21.72
CA PRO A 244 -6.34 15.72 22.45
C PRO A 244 -5.17 15.86 23.44
N ASP A 245 -4.72 14.73 23.96
CA ASP A 245 -3.66 14.63 24.96
C ASP A 245 -2.28 14.26 24.38
N LEU A 246 -2.11 14.32 23.04
CA LEU A 246 -0.91 13.88 22.34
C LEU A 246 0.39 14.43 22.96
N ILE A 247 0.46 15.73 23.20
CA ILE A 247 1.66 16.38 23.74
C ILE A 247 1.77 16.15 25.25
N THR A 248 0.65 16.26 25.98
CA THR A 248 0.63 16.07 27.43
C THR A 248 1.05 14.66 27.81
N TYR A 249 0.50 13.65 27.09
CA TYR A 249 0.88 12.25 27.30
C TYR A 249 2.37 12.01 27.06
N ALA A 250 2.93 12.51 25.93
CA ALA A 250 4.35 12.37 25.66
C ALA A 250 5.23 13.01 26.75
N THR A 251 4.77 14.14 27.33
CA THR A 251 5.46 14.82 28.45
C THR A 251 5.39 13.97 29.72
N GLU A 252 4.21 13.44 30.08
CA GLU A 252 4.02 12.57 31.25
C GLU A 252 4.83 11.26 31.15
N ARG A 253 5.03 10.77 29.93
CA ARG A 253 5.87 9.60 29.64
C ARG A 253 7.37 9.90 29.61
N GLY A 254 7.77 11.17 29.71
CA GLY A 254 9.16 11.60 29.59
C GLY A 254 9.75 11.40 28.19
N TRP A 255 8.90 11.39 27.17
CA TRP A 255 9.31 11.31 25.75
C TRP A 255 9.54 12.67 25.11
N TYR A 256 9.02 13.71 25.77
CA TYR A 256 9.17 15.11 25.42
C TYR A 256 9.26 15.98 26.67
N CYS A 257 10.15 16.98 26.66
CA CYS A 257 10.33 17.96 27.72
C CYS A 257 10.24 19.38 27.12
N PRO A 258 9.14 20.13 27.37
CA PRO A 258 8.95 21.46 26.77
C PRO A 258 10.09 22.44 27.06
N GLU A 259 10.77 22.29 28.22
CA GLU A 259 11.83 23.20 28.65
C GLU A 259 13.16 22.99 27.91
N THR A 260 13.39 21.80 27.36
CA THR A 260 14.69 21.42 26.77
C THR A 260 14.64 21.03 25.29
N ASP A 261 13.53 20.47 24.83
CA ASP A 261 13.47 19.81 23.53
C ASP A 261 12.94 20.72 22.40
N GLY A 262 12.51 21.95 22.76
CA GLY A 262 12.00 22.92 21.78
C GLY A 262 10.60 22.58 21.28
N VAL A 263 10.38 22.70 19.98
CA VAL A 263 9.06 22.38 19.36
C VAL A 263 8.78 20.88 19.45
N PHE A 264 7.54 20.54 19.79
CA PHE A 264 7.12 19.13 19.84
C PHE A 264 7.26 18.45 18.48
N ASP A 265 7.96 17.32 18.45
CA ASP A 265 8.18 16.48 17.28
C ASP A 265 7.56 15.09 17.51
N PHE A 266 6.44 14.82 16.83
CA PHE A 266 5.71 13.57 17.01
C PHE A 266 6.56 12.34 16.67
N ALA A 267 7.27 12.37 15.55
CA ALA A 267 8.10 11.23 15.14
C ALA A 267 9.22 10.95 16.16
N VAL A 268 9.83 11.99 16.72
CA VAL A 268 10.87 11.83 17.77
C VAL A 268 10.26 11.33 19.07
N ALA A 269 9.11 11.88 19.47
CA ALA A 269 8.48 11.53 20.74
C ALA A 269 7.93 10.09 20.74
N TYR A 270 7.29 9.65 19.64
CA TYR A 270 6.51 8.41 19.64
C TYR A 270 7.19 7.23 18.94
N GLN A 271 8.14 7.42 18.05
CA GLN A 271 8.85 6.31 17.41
C GLN A 271 9.92 5.72 18.36
N SER A 272 10.05 4.39 18.36
CA SER A 272 11.11 3.72 19.13
C SER A 272 12.49 4.18 18.64
N PRO A 273 13.39 4.64 19.53
CA PRO A 273 14.74 5.02 19.16
C PRO A 273 15.60 3.83 18.68
N GLU A 274 15.17 2.61 18.98
CA GLU A 274 15.86 1.36 18.58
C GLU A 274 15.50 0.93 17.14
N GLN A 275 14.53 1.62 16.51
CA GLN A 275 14.11 1.29 15.15
C GLN A 275 15.26 1.48 14.16
N ASN A 276 15.63 0.44 13.41
CA ASN A 276 16.57 0.56 12.31
C ASN A 276 15.94 1.36 11.16
N GLN A 277 16.55 2.48 10.81
CA GLN A 277 16.03 3.41 9.81
C GLN A 277 16.82 3.40 8.49
N ALA A 278 17.89 2.60 8.38
CA ALA A 278 18.80 2.68 7.23
C ALA A 278 18.08 2.47 5.88
N GLY A 279 17.27 1.42 5.75
CA GLY A 279 16.49 1.18 4.54
C GLY A 279 15.47 2.27 4.24
N ASN A 280 14.86 2.86 5.27
CA ASN A 280 13.90 3.95 5.13
C ASN A 280 14.59 5.23 4.63
N ILE A 281 15.78 5.54 5.17
CA ILE A 281 16.57 6.70 4.76
C ILE A 281 16.92 6.60 3.28
N VAL A 282 17.39 5.47 2.81
CA VAL A 282 17.77 5.25 1.39
C VAL A 282 16.55 5.42 0.47
N ARG A 283 15.41 4.79 0.81
CA ARG A 283 14.19 4.91 0.00
C ARG A 283 13.68 6.34 -0.05
N HIS A 284 13.58 6.99 1.12
CA HIS A 284 13.09 8.37 1.20
C HIS A 284 14.00 9.34 0.46
N LYS A 285 15.32 9.25 0.67
CA LYS A 285 16.33 10.06 -0.03
C LYS A 285 16.16 9.96 -1.56
N ASN A 286 16.06 8.75 -2.08
CA ASN A 286 15.97 8.55 -3.53
C ASN A 286 14.63 8.96 -4.13
N ALA A 287 13.51 8.78 -3.40
CA ALA A 287 12.23 9.32 -3.80
C ALA A 287 12.27 10.86 -3.87
N LEU A 288 12.76 11.52 -2.81
CA LEU A 288 12.88 12.97 -2.77
C LEU A 288 13.84 13.50 -3.84
N ARG A 289 14.95 12.79 -4.14
CA ARG A 289 15.87 13.13 -5.23
C ARG A 289 15.14 13.17 -6.58
N LEU A 290 14.29 12.16 -6.86
CA LEU A 290 13.51 12.12 -8.11
C LEU A 290 12.45 13.23 -8.18
N ILE A 291 11.83 13.58 -7.04
CA ILE A 291 10.83 14.64 -6.93
C ILE A 291 11.48 16.02 -7.07
N LEU A 292 12.59 16.25 -6.37
CA LEU A 292 13.30 17.54 -6.33
C LEU A 292 14.23 17.78 -7.52
N GLY A 293 14.62 16.73 -8.26
CA GLY A 293 15.66 16.81 -9.30
C GLY A 293 17.07 17.14 -8.73
N ARG A 294 17.26 17.06 -7.43
CA ARG A 294 18.51 17.31 -6.70
C ARG A 294 18.53 16.54 -5.39
N GLU A 295 19.67 16.52 -4.69
CA GLU A 295 19.75 15.96 -3.35
C GLU A 295 18.78 16.68 -2.38
N PRO A 296 18.05 15.95 -1.53
CA PRO A 296 17.22 16.57 -0.50
C PRO A 296 18.10 17.20 0.59
N GLU A 297 17.69 18.38 1.06
CA GLU A 297 18.31 19.05 2.22
C GLU A 297 17.88 18.37 3.53
N ASP A 298 16.62 17.93 3.60
CA ASP A 298 16.08 17.16 4.71
C ASP A 298 15.47 15.85 4.16
N VAL A 299 16.09 14.74 4.48
CA VAL A 299 15.61 13.39 4.12
C VAL A 299 14.32 13.02 4.87
N ARG A 300 14.01 13.73 5.97
CA ARG A 300 12.81 13.46 6.77
C ARG A 300 11.68 14.45 6.54
N ALA A 301 11.76 15.25 5.48
CA ALA A 301 10.69 16.19 5.14
C ALA A 301 9.37 15.45 4.96
N PHE A 302 8.28 15.91 5.57
CA PHE A 302 6.95 15.35 5.40
C PHE A 302 6.51 15.41 3.93
N SER A 303 6.68 16.57 3.29
CA SER A 303 6.38 16.76 1.88
C SER A 303 7.27 17.85 1.30
N VAL A 304 7.43 17.88 -0.02
CA VAL A 304 8.31 18.83 -0.71
C VAL A 304 7.63 19.43 -1.93
N LYS A 305 8.05 20.63 -2.34
CA LYS A 305 7.69 21.19 -3.64
C LYS A 305 8.50 20.49 -4.73
N PRO A 306 7.89 19.90 -5.75
CA PRO A 306 8.63 19.21 -6.79
C PRO A 306 9.33 20.21 -7.74
N ALA A 307 10.42 19.76 -8.39
CA ALA A 307 11.14 20.58 -9.37
C ALA A 307 10.30 20.92 -10.62
N LYS A 308 9.32 20.09 -10.94
CA LYS A 308 8.39 20.23 -12.07
C LYS A 308 7.05 19.63 -11.71
N ARG A 309 6.00 20.01 -12.44
CA ARG A 309 4.72 19.30 -12.33
C ARG A 309 4.91 17.83 -12.68
N MET A 310 4.18 16.96 -11.97
CA MET A 310 4.30 15.50 -12.08
C MET A 310 3.02 14.88 -12.64
N GLY A 311 3.18 13.90 -13.51
CA GLY A 311 2.10 13.09 -14.04
C GLY A 311 2.12 11.65 -13.52
N PRO A 312 1.15 10.82 -13.94
CA PRO A 312 1.12 9.40 -13.54
C PRO A 312 2.42 8.66 -13.87
N GLU A 313 3.05 8.98 -14.97
CA GLU A 313 4.31 8.33 -15.39
C GLU A 313 5.49 8.68 -14.46
N ASP A 314 5.52 9.89 -13.90
CA ASP A 314 6.51 10.25 -12.88
C ASP A 314 6.29 9.45 -11.59
N VAL A 315 5.02 9.25 -11.18
CA VAL A 315 4.67 8.44 -10.01
C VAL A 315 5.03 6.96 -10.24
N LYS A 316 4.63 6.38 -11.38
CA LYS A 316 5.00 5.01 -11.77
C LYS A 316 6.52 4.82 -11.77
N ARG A 317 7.29 5.79 -12.27
CA ARG A 317 8.75 5.75 -12.27
C ARG A 317 9.33 5.73 -10.86
N ILE A 318 8.80 6.52 -9.93
CA ILE A 318 9.25 6.52 -8.53
C ILE A 318 8.95 5.18 -7.87
N LEU A 319 7.74 4.64 -8.07
CA LEU A 319 7.36 3.36 -7.46
C LEU A 319 8.11 2.14 -8.02
N ARG A 320 8.67 2.24 -9.23
CA ARG A 320 9.44 1.16 -9.86
C ARG A 320 10.96 1.32 -9.82
N THR A 321 11.47 2.38 -9.17
CA THR A 321 12.91 2.65 -9.21
C THR A 321 13.73 1.70 -8.35
N HIS A 322 14.93 1.39 -8.86
CA HIS A 322 16.02 0.75 -8.15
C HIS A 322 17.22 1.70 -8.00
N TYR A 323 16.93 3.04 -8.09
CA TYR A 323 17.91 4.13 -7.95
C TYR A 323 18.85 4.27 -9.14
N GLU A 324 18.39 3.91 -10.33
CA GLU A 324 19.13 3.89 -11.58
C GLU A 324 19.92 5.20 -11.82
N GLY A 325 21.22 5.04 -12.09
CA GLY A 325 22.11 6.18 -12.37
C GLY A 325 22.54 6.97 -11.14
N THR A 326 22.34 6.45 -9.93
CA THR A 326 22.82 7.03 -8.67
C THR A 326 23.85 6.13 -7.99
N ASP A 327 24.54 6.64 -6.96
CA ASP A 327 25.48 5.85 -6.15
C ASP A 327 24.78 4.75 -5.32
N ASP A 328 23.47 4.83 -5.17
CA ASP A 328 22.66 3.82 -4.49
C ASP A 328 22.20 2.67 -5.42
N ASP A 329 22.42 2.79 -6.75
CA ASP A 329 22.16 1.73 -7.72
C ASP A 329 23.17 0.59 -7.61
N MET A 330 22.74 -0.54 -7.07
CA MET A 330 23.56 -1.72 -6.90
C MET A 330 23.35 -2.78 -8.00
N SER A 331 22.48 -2.49 -8.99
CA SER A 331 22.13 -3.44 -10.07
C SER A 331 23.23 -3.62 -11.12
N ASP A 332 24.21 -2.73 -11.18
CA ASP A 332 25.26 -2.68 -12.22
C ASP A 332 24.66 -2.68 -13.64
N GLY A 333 23.68 -1.79 -13.85
CA GLY A 333 22.96 -1.72 -15.14
C GLY A 333 22.16 -3.00 -15.42
N TYR A 334 21.54 -3.56 -14.39
CA TYR A 334 20.74 -4.78 -14.43
C TYR A 334 21.49 -6.08 -14.76
N LYS A 335 22.83 -6.08 -14.67
CA LYS A 335 23.61 -7.33 -14.65
C LYS A 335 23.39 -8.14 -13.39
N LYS A 336 22.98 -7.48 -12.31
CA LYS A 336 22.56 -8.10 -11.04
C LYS A 336 21.07 -7.88 -10.83
N ASN A 337 20.44 -8.80 -10.11
CA ASN A 337 19.06 -8.60 -9.69
C ASN A 337 18.99 -7.36 -8.78
N PRO A 338 18.26 -6.29 -9.16
CA PRO A 338 18.22 -5.03 -8.41
C PRO A 338 17.60 -5.18 -7.02
N HIS A 339 16.70 -6.14 -6.84
CA HIS A 339 16.03 -6.41 -5.57
C HIS A 339 16.92 -7.08 -4.53
N ARG A 340 18.09 -7.65 -4.95
CA ARG A 340 18.99 -8.42 -4.11
C ARG A 340 20.45 -7.91 -4.15
N ALA A 341 20.67 -6.78 -4.82
CA ALA A 341 22.03 -6.31 -5.06
C ALA A 341 22.67 -5.58 -3.85
N GLY A 342 21.91 -5.28 -2.80
CA GLY A 342 22.42 -4.68 -1.57
C GLY A 342 21.50 -3.66 -0.93
N ASN A 343 21.26 -2.52 -1.58
CA ASN A 343 20.37 -1.50 -1.04
C ASN A 343 18.89 -1.92 -1.14
N ARG A 344 18.11 -1.57 -0.10
CA ARG A 344 16.69 -1.68 -0.16
C ARG A 344 16.12 -0.68 -1.16
N THR A 345 15.44 -1.18 -2.18
CA THR A 345 14.84 -0.38 -3.25
C THR A 345 13.38 -0.04 -2.98
N ILE A 346 12.82 0.96 -3.66
CA ILE A 346 11.39 1.29 -3.60
C ILE A 346 10.58 0.19 -4.29
N CYS A 347 10.99 -0.25 -5.47
CA CYS A 347 10.51 -1.50 -6.05
C CYS A 347 11.28 -2.65 -5.41
N ALA A 348 10.70 -3.32 -4.45
CA ALA A 348 11.38 -4.33 -3.62
C ALA A 348 11.04 -5.76 -4.06
N ALA A 349 11.86 -6.74 -3.65
CA ALA A 349 11.57 -8.17 -3.89
C ALA A 349 10.23 -8.62 -3.27
N THR A 350 9.74 -7.89 -2.30
CA THR A 350 8.50 -8.15 -1.55
C THR A 350 7.29 -7.43 -2.13
N THR A 351 7.46 -6.57 -3.16
CA THR A 351 6.33 -5.85 -3.76
C THR A 351 5.36 -6.82 -4.43
N LEU A 352 4.12 -6.85 -3.96
CA LEU A 352 3.04 -7.71 -4.43
C LEU A 352 2.09 -7.00 -5.39
N GLU A 353 1.91 -5.73 -5.17
CA GLU A 353 1.08 -4.84 -5.97
C GLU A 353 1.66 -3.44 -5.95
N SER A 354 1.53 -2.75 -7.07
CA SER A 354 1.73 -1.32 -7.15
C SER A 354 0.55 -0.67 -7.85
N PHE A 355 0.12 0.51 -7.38
CA PHE A 355 -0.92 1.24 -8.08
C PHE A 355 -0.64 2.73 -8.12
N VAL A 356 -1.25 3.40 -9.11
CA VAL A 356 -1.35 4.86 -9.22
C VAL A 356 -2.79 5.22 -9.51
N ILE A 357 -3.43 5.98 -8.61
CA ILE A 357 -4.79 6.49 -8.76
C ILE A 357 -4.74 7.90 -9.32
N GLN A 358 -5.47 8.16 -10.40
CA GLN A 358 -5.81 9.48 -10.91
C GLN A 358 -7.26 9.79 -10.51
N PHE A 359 -7.44 10.69 -9.57
CA PHE A 359 -8.78 11.07 -9.13
C PHE A 359 -9.48 11.92 -10.19
N ARG A 360 -10.79 11.77 -10.30
CA ARG A 360 -11.63 12.51 -11.24
C ARG A 360 -12.81 13.16 -10.51
N GLU A 361 -13.38 14.22 -11.09
CA GLU A 361 -14.60 14.86 -10.58
C GLU A 361 -15.78 13.89 -10.52
N ASN A 362 -15.97 13.07 -11.55
CA ASN A 362 -16.86 11.93 -11.50
C ASN A 362 -16.10 10.71 -10.95
N PRO A 363 -16.41 10.23 -9.74
CA PRO A 363 -15.69 9.10 -9.14
C PRO A 363 -15.66 7.83 -10.01
N ALA A 364 -16.69 7.59 -10.83
CA ALA A 364 -16.72 6.45 -11.72
C ALA A 364 -15.58 6.47 -12.77
N LEU A 365 -15.09 7.66 -13.13
CA LEU A 365 -13.97 7.86 -14.04
C LEU A 365 -12.61 7.87 -13.34
N THR A 366 -12.57 7.76 -12.01
CA THR A 366 -11.29 7.62 -11.29
C THR A 366 -10.56 6.40 -11.82
N LEU A 367 -9.32 6.62 -12.28
CA LEU A 367 -8.50 5.63 -12.95
C LEU A 367 -7.45 5.08 -12.01
N ILE A 368 -7.42 3.77 -11.88
CA ILE A 368 -6.47 3.01 -11.06
C ILE A 368 -5.54 2.27 -12.02
N TRP A 369 -4.32 2.75 -12.18
CA TRP A 369 -3.25 2.02 -12.84
C TRP A 369 -2.72 0.98 -11.86
N ARG A 370 -2.91 -0.31 -12.17
CA ARG A 370 -2.62 -1.41 -11.26
C ARG A 370 -1.59 -2.37 -11.85
N ALA A 371 -0.46 -2.54 -11.18
CA ALA A 371 0.53 -3.56 -11.49
C ALA A 371 0.47 -4.67 -10.43
N ILE A 372 0.29 -5.90 -10.87
CA ILE A 372 0.36 -7.10 -10.03
C ILE A 372 1.81 -7.56 -9.98
N GLN A 373 2.34 -7.87 -8.81
CA GLN A 373 3.76 -8.10 -8.53
C GLN A 373 4.60 -6.82 -8.69
N ASN A 374 5.91 -6.97 -8.77
CA ASN A 374 6.86 -5.88 -8.89
C ASN A 374 6.55 -4.98 -10.10
N PRO A 375 6.38 -3.67 -9.93
CA PRO A 375 6.05 -2.80 -11.05
C PRO A 375 7.14 -2.68 -12.11
N CYS A 376 8.38 -3.09 -11.80
CA CYS A 376 9.44 -3.17 -12.79
C CYS A 376 9.21 -4.29 -13.81
N THR A 377 8.68 -5.43 -13.39
CA THR A 377 8.41 -6.61 -14.24
C THR A 377 6.96 -6.75 -14.66
N SER A 378 6.06 -5.89 -14.19
CA SER A 378 4.61 -5.91 -14.49
C SER A 378 4.14 -4.57 -15.05
N PRO A 379 3.15 -4.56 -15.96
CA PRO A 379 2.57 -3.33 -16.49
C PRO A 379 1.54 -2.76 -15.53
N TYR A 380 1.42 -1.44 -15.52
CA TYR A 380 0.30 -0.73 -14.88
C TYR A 380 -0.93 -0.80 -15.78
N VAL A 381 -1.85 -1.68 -15.46
CA VAL A 381 -3.10 -1.94 -16.20
C VAL A 381 -4.17 -0.92 -15.78
N PRO A 382 -4.87 -0.27 -16.73
CA PRO A 382 -5.90 0.72 -16.38
C PRO A 382 -7.20 0.05 -15.94
N TRP A 383 -7.65 0.36 -14.73
CA TRP A 383 -8.92 -0.02 -14.14
C TRP A 383 -9.72 1.22 -13.78
N TYR A 384 -11.00 1.28 -14.12
CA TYR A 384 -11.88 2.37 -13.71
C TYR A 384 -12.69 2.00 -12.46
N LEU A 385 -12.81 2.95 -11.53
CA LEU A 385 -13.58 2.75 -10.29
C LEU A 385 -15.06 2.43 -10.57
N GLY A 386 -15.62 2.97 -11.67
CA GLY A 386 -17.00 2.70 -12.09
C GLY A 386 -17.27 1.27 -12.58
N THR A 387 -16.28 0.37 -12.57
CA THR A 387 -16.52 -1.04 -12.93
C THR A 387 -17.51 -1.70 -11.97
N THR A 388 -18.40 -2.53 -12.52
CA THR A 388 -19.40 -3.28 -11.73
C THR A 388 -18.98 -4.72 -11.45
N ALA A 389 -17.82 -5.13 -11.94
CA ALA A 389 -17.28 -6.47 -11.71
C ALA A 389 -15.76 -6.47 -11.70
N ILE A 390 -15.19 -7.31 -10.86
CA ILE A 390 -13.75 -7.59 -10.90
C ILE A 390 -13.44 -8.41 -12.14
N PRO A 391 -12.39 -8.10 -12.93
CA PRO A 391 -12.00 -8.87 -14.10
C PRO A 391 -11.76 -10.34 -13.76
N ALA A 392 -12.17 -11.22 -14.67
CA ALA A 392 -12.00 -12.66 -14.51
C ALA A 392 -10.52 -13.01 -14.23
N GLY A 393 -10.29 -13.88 -13.24
CA GLY A 393 -8.97 -14.31 -12.82
C GLY A 393 -8.29 -13.43 -11.77
N TYR A 394 -8.76 -12.19 -11.55
CA TYR A 394 -8.25 -11.28 -10.51
C TYR A 394 -9.03 -11.41 -9.19
N GLY A 395 -10.33 -11.64 -9.25
CA GLY A 395 -11.15 -12.05 -8.11
C GLY A 395 -11.27 -13.57 -8.04
N TRP A 396 -10.98 -14.16 -6.88
CA TRP A 396 -10.98 -15.62 -6.74
C TRP A 396 -12.22 -16.15 -6.03
N PHE A 397 -12.81 -15.33 -5.16
CA PHE A 397 -13.92 -15.69 -4.30
C PHE A 397 -14.93 -14.54 -4.19
N PRO A 398 -16.13 -14.79 -3.69
CA PRO A 398 -16.99 -13.72 -3.19
C PRO A 398 -16.32 -12.97 -2.03
N ALA A 399 -16.45 -11.65 -1.96
CA ALA A 399 -15.82 -10.80 -0.95
C ALA A 399 -16.06 -11.27 0.50
N ARG A 400 -17.28 -11.77 0.80
CA ARG A 400 -17.63 -12.34 2.11
C ARG A 400 -16.73 -13.53 2.51
N PHE A 401 -16.26 -14.31 1.56
CA PHE A 401 -15.35 -15.42 1.82
C PHE A 401 -13.94 -14.89 2.10
N GLY A 402 -13.45 -13.93 1.33
CA GLY A 402 -12.19 -13.25 1.60
C GLY A 402 -12.15 -12.70 3.02
N MET A 403 -13.16 -11.91 3.41
CA MET A 403 -13.29 -11.35 4.76
C MET A 403 -13.30 -12.42 5.85
N ALA A 404 -14.06 -13.51 5.65
CA ALA A 404 -14.19 -14.58 6.65
C ALA A 404 -12.92 -15.41 6.85
N THR A 405 -12.00 -15.40 5.87
CA THR A 405 -10.79 -16.24 5.88
C THR A 405 -9.49 -15.44 5.83
N HIS A 406 -9.55 -14.12 5.94
CA HIS A 406 -8.37 -13.24 5.88
C HIS A 406 -7.33 -13.57 6.97
N PHE A 407 -7.78 -13.88 8.18
CA PHE A 407 -6.92 -14.23 9.32
C PHE A 407 -6.61 -15.73 9.45
N ASP A 408 -7.22 -16.56 8.60
CA ASP A 408 -7.01 -18.03 8.57
C ASP A 408 -7.13 -18.51 7.12
N VAL A 409 -6.15 -18.12 6.29
CA VAL A 409 -6.14 -18.40 4.85
C VAL A 409 -5.88 -19.89 4.62
N PRO A 410 -6.82 -20.62 3.98
CA PRO A 410 -6.59 -22.00 3.64
C PRO A 410 -5.36 -22.16 2.70
N PRO A 411 -4.36 -23.01 3.04
CA PRO A 411 -3.13 -23.13 2.25
C PRO A 411 -3.37 -23.44 0.76
N GLN A 412 -4.45 -24.20 0.45
CA GLN A 412 -4.83 -24.51 -0.93
C GLN A 412 -5.27 -23.29 -1.75
N ASP A 413 -5.59 -22.16 -1.12
CA ASP A 413 -5.94 -20.93 -1.82
C ASP A 413 -4.72 -20.32 -2.49
N LEU A 414 -3.54 -20.54 -1.94
CA LEU A 414 -2.25 -20.04 -2.43
C LEU A 414 -1.50 -21.08 -3.27
N THR A 415 -2.15 -22.15 -3.71
CA THR A 415 -1.57 -23.09 -4.67
C THR A 415 -1.73 -22.58 -6.10
N TYR A 416 -0.76 -22.92 -6.94
CA TYR A 416 -0.76 -22.55 -8.36
C TYR A 416 -2.03 -22.98 -9.07
N ARG A 417 -2.68 -22.02 -9.77
CA ARG A 417 -3.88 -22.27 -10.60
C ARG A 417 -3.82 -21.41 -11.88
N PRO A 418 -3.70 -22.01 -13.06
CA PRO A 418 -3.59 -21.27 -14.33
C PRO A 418 -4.76 -20.32 -14.63
N GLY A 419 -5.92 -20.55 -14.02
CA GLY A 419 -7.11 -19.69 -14.14
C GLY A 419 -7.08 -18.43 -13.27
N ARG A 420 -6.03 -18.20 -12.46
CA ARG A 420 -5.83 -17.01 -11.65
C ARG A 420 -4.75 -16.14 -12.26
N ALA A 421 -5.06 -14.87 -12.51
CA ALA A 421 -4.16 -13.93 -13.19
C ALA A 421 -2.85 -13.74 -12.42
N TRP A 422 -2.90 -13.71 -11.09
CA TRP A 422 -1.75 -13.60 -10.18
C TRP A 422 -0.55 -14.44 -10.64
N TRP A 423 -0.80 -15.72 -10.97
CA TRP A 423 0.28 -16.66 -11.28
C TRP A 423 1.00 -16.33 -12.59
N ALA A 424 0.34 -15.67 -13.55
CA ALA A 424 1.01 -15.27 -14.78
C ALA A 424 2.07 -14.17 -14.53
N PHE A 425 1.79 -13.26 -13.61
CA PHE A 425 2.73 -12.21 -13.21
C PHE A 425 3.83 -12.78 -12.29
N GLN A 426 3.45 -13.64 -11.34
CA GLN A 426 4.39 -14.33 -10.47
C GLN A 426 5.41 -15.17 -11.26
N ASP A 427 4.97 -15.86 -12.29
CA ASP A 427 5.83 -16.71 -13.12
C ASP A 427 6.91 -15.89 -13.84
N VAL A 428 6.55 -14.72 -14.39
CA VAL A 428 7.51 -13.80 -15.01
C VAL A 428 8.44 -13.20 -13.96
N GLN A 429 7.93 -12.85 -12.77
CA GLN A 429 8.75 -12.34 -11.68
C GLN A 429 9.75 -13.39 -11.17
N ASP A 430 9.31 -14.61 -10.93
CA ASP A 430 10.19 -15.70 -10.47
C ASP A 430 11.32 -15.96 -11.50
N LEU A 431 11.00 -15.89 -12.79
CA LEU A 431 12.00 -16.05 -13.85
C LEU A 431 12.97 -14.86 -13.91
N ALA A 432 12.45 -13.63 -13.74
CA ALA A 432 13.30 -12.45 -13.64
C ALA A 432 14.25 -12.53 -12.44
N ASP A 433 13.76 -12.95 -11.28
CA ASP A 433 14.59 -13.12 -10.08
C ASP A 433 15.68 -14.17 -10.23
N ALA A 434 15.46 -15.19 -11.03
CA ALA A 434 16.45 -16.22 -11.31
C ALA A 434 17.50 -15.79 -12.35
N SER A 435 17.13 -14.99 -13.35
CA SER A 435 17.97 -14.67 -14.53
C SER A 435 17.77 -13.22 -15.01
N TYR A 436 17.79 -12.24 -14.10
CA TYR A 436 17.40 -10.87 -14.36
C TYR A 436 18.08 -10.24 -15.58
N SER A 437 19.39 -10.38 -15.70
CA SER A 437 20.17 -9.84 -16.81
C SER A 437 19.80 -10.43 -18.19
N GLU A 438 19.25 -11.64 -18.22
CA GLU A 438 18.92 -12.33 -19.47
C GLU A 438 17.53 -11.96 -19.99
N VAL A 439 16.59 -11.67 -19.07
CA VAL A 439 15.16 -11.51 -19.39
C VAL A 439 14.66 -10.08 -19.30
N TRP A 440 15.37 -9.21 -18.56
CA TRP A 440 14.93 -7.86 -18.22
C TRP A 440 14.51 -7.03 -19.44
N GLU A 441 15.34 -6.96 -20.47
CA GLU A 441 15.06 -6.13 -21.66
C GLU A 441 13.78 -6.56 -22.40
N LYS A 442 13.52 -7.88 -22.47
CA LYS A 442 12.29 -8.41 -23.07
C LYS A 442 11.06 -8.06 -22.23
N ILE A 443 11.16 -8.24 -20.91
CA ILE A 443 10.07 -7.90 -19.99
C ILE A 443 9.77 -6.41 -20.07
N ARG A 444 10.80 -5.55 -19.95
CA ARG A 444 10.68 -4.10 -20.04
C ARG A 444 10.03 -3.66 -21.34
N SER A 445 10.52 -4.17 -22.48
CA SER A 445 9.97 -3.82 -23.80
C SER A 445 8.48 -4.15 -23.91
N ARG A 446 8.08 -5.34 -23.45
CA ARG A 446 6.68 -5.77 -23.51
C ARG A 446 5.79 -4.99 -22.55
N ARG A 447 6.29 -4.65 -21.36
CA ARG A 447 5.62 -3.78 -20.40
C ARG A 447 5.39 -2.41 -20.98
N ASP A 448 6.45 -1.78 -21.48
CA ASP A 448 6.41 -0.41 -22.01
C ASP A 448 5.51 -0.31 -23.27
N GLU A 449 5.46 -1.34 -24.11
CA GLU A 449 4.54 -1.44 -25.25
C GLU A 449 3.07 -1.33 -24.80
N LEU A 450 2.67 -2.09 -23.78
CA LEU A 450 1.30 -2.05 -23.26
C LEU A 450 0.98 -0.71 -22.58
N GLU A 451 1.87 -0.21 -21.73
CA GLU A 451 1.65 1.05 -21.02
C GLU A 451 1.55 2.24 -22.00
N ASN A 452 2.42 2.31 -23.00
CA ASN A 452 2.37 3.34 -24.04
C ASN A 452 1.06 3.27 -24.85
N LYS A 453 0.61 2.06 -25.20
CA LYS A 453 -0.70 1.86 -25.85
C LYS A 453 -1.82 2.44 -24.99
N TRP A 454 -1.92 2.06 -23.72
CA TRP A 454 -2.98 2.54 -22.85
C TRP A 454 -2.92 4.03 -22.59
N ALA A 455 -1.73 4.59 -22.39
CA ALA A 455 -1.54 6.04 -22.22
C ALA A 455 -2.02 6.82 -23.44
N SER A 456 -1.76 6.32 -24.66
CA SER A 456 -2.20 6.97 -25.91
C SER A 456 -3.70 6.89 -26.17
N GLU A 457 -4.37 5.85 -25.64
CA GLU A 457 -5.80 5.61 -25.85
C GLU A 457 -6.70 6.23 -24.77
N GLN A 458 -6.13 6.59 -23.61
CA GLN A 458 -6.85 7.01 -22.41
C GLN A 458 -7.78 8.20 -22.65
N ALA A 459 -7.24 9.30 -23.19
CA ALA A 459 -8.00 10.55 -23.35
C ALA A 459 -9.19 10.39 -24.30
N ASP A 460 -9.02 9.65 -25.40
CA ASP A 460 -10.08 9.38 -26.36
C ASP A 460 -11.18 8.49 -25.76
N PHE A 461 -10.79 7.46 -25.01
CA PHE A 461 -11.73 6.60 -24.30
C PHE A 461 -12.52 7.36 -23.24
N GLU A 462 -11.85 8.14 -22.37
CA GLU A 462 -12.51 8.93 -21.33
C GLU A 462 -13.46 9.98 -21.90
N SER A 463 -13.09 10.62 -23.01
CA SER A 463 -13.96 11.57 -23.73
C SER A 463 -15.27 10.91 -24.18
N LYS A 464 -15.19 9.71 -24.77
CA LYS A 464 -16.37 8.93 -25.21
C LYS A 464 -17.26 8.52 -24.05
N VAL A 465 -16.67 8.05 -22.94
CA VAL A 465 -17.41 7.65 -21.75
C VAL A 465 -18.06 8.86 -21.09
N THR A 466 -17.34 9.99 -20.98
CA THR A 466 -17.88 11.23 -20.40
C THR A 466 -19.09 11.72 -21.19
N ALA A 467 -19.02 11.73 -22.52
CA ALA A 467 -20.16 12.06 -23.36
C ALA A 467 -21.34 11.09 -23.11
N LYS A 468 -21.05 9.80 -22.92
CA LYS A 468 -22.09 8.80 -22.67
C LYS A 468 -22.75 8.96 -21.31
N PHE A 469 -22.04 9.43 -20.27
CA PHE A 469 -22.64 9.75 -18.97
C PHE A 469 -23.76 10.79 -19.04
N ALA A 470 -23.68 11.73 -19.99
CA ALA A 470 -24.71 12.73 -20.18
C ALA A 470 -26.01 12.17 -20.77
N ASP A 471 -25.92 11.16 -21.62
CA ASP A 471 -27.05 10.55 -22.33
C ASP A 471 -27.62 9.31 -21.63
N ASP A 472 -26.70 8.39 -21.24
CA ASP A 472 -26.99 7.06 -20.77
C ASP A 472 -25.93 6.64 -19.73
N PRO A 473 -26.10 7.03 -18.45
CA PRO A 473 -25.16 6.67 -17.40
C PRO A 473 -24.94 5.16 -17.22
N ALA A 474 -25.98 4.35 -17.46
CA ALA A 474 -25.88 2.89 -17.36
C ALA A 474 -24.95 2.33 -18.43
N LYS A 475 -25.06 2.80 -19.66
CA LYS A 475 -24.16 2.42 -20.76
C LYS A 475 -22.74 2.92 -20.53
N ALA A 476 -22.55 4.11 -19.95
CA ALA A 476 -21.22 4.60 -19.56
C ALA A 476 -20.54 3.66 -18.56
N ILE A 477 -21.26 3.21 -17.53
CA ILE A 477 -20.78 2.22 -16.55
C ILE A 477 -20.45 0.87 -17.21
N GLU A 478 -21.28 0.40 -18.13
CA GLU A 478 -21.01 -0.80 -18.90
C GLU A 478 -19.71 -0.69 -19.70
N MET A 479 -19.49 0.46 -20.39
CA MET A 479 -18.25 0.75 -21.11
C MET A 479 -17.01 0.69 -20.21
N LEU A 480 -17.07 1.29 -19.00
CA LEU A 480 -15.99 1.24 -18.02
C LEU A 480 -15.69 -0.22 -17.59
N THR A 481 -16.75 -1.00 -17.35
CA THR A 481 -16.64 -2.39 -16.94
C THR A 481 -16.00 -3.26 -18.04
N GLU A 482 -16.47 -3.10 -19.29
CA GLU A 482 -15.94 -3.82 -20.45
C GLU A 482 -14.48 -3.45 -20.75
N TYR A 483 -14.14 -2.16 -20.67
CA TYR A 483 -12.78 -1.67 -20.86
C TYR A 483 -11.84 -2.26 -19.82
N THR A 484 -12.16 -2.12 -18.53
CA THR A 484 -11.38 -2.65 -17.42
C THR A 484 -11.15 -4.17 -17.59
N ALA A 485 -12.20 -4.93 -17.87
CA ALA A 485 -12.09 -6.37 -18.08
C ALA A 485 -11.23 -6.75 -19.30
N THR A 486 -11.32 -5.95 -20.37
CA THR A 486 -10.57 -6.17 -21.61
C THR A 486 -9.09 -5.93 -21.41
N GLN A 487 -8.69 -4.79 -20.76
CA GLN A 487 -7.29 -4.48 -20.55
C GLN A 487 -6.65 -5.42 -19.52
N ALA A 488 -7.37 -5.78 -18.47
CA ALA A 488 -6.91 -6.78 -17.49
C ALA A 488 -6.67 -8.16 -18.14
N ARG A 489 -7.56 -8.60 -19.01
CA ARG A 489 -7.38 -9.84 -19.78
C ARG A 489 -6.21 -9.74 -20.77
N LEU A 490 -6.05 -8.61 -21.46
CA LEU A 490 -4.93 -8.38 -22.35
C LEU A 490 -3.60 -8.52 -21.62
N ALA A 491 -3.44 -7.83 -20.47
CA ALA A 491 -2.24 -7.95 -19.64
C ALA A 491 -1.97 -9.40 -19.22
N TRP A 492 -2.97 -10.07 -18.67
CA TRP A 492 -2.86 -11.47 -18.22
C TRP A 492 -2.43 -12.41 -19.34
N THR A 493 -3.09 -12.34 -20.51
CA THR A 493 -2.75 -13.23 -21.64
C THR A 493 -1.38 -12.92 -22.23
N THR A 494 -1.00 -11.64 -22.28
CA THR A 494 0.33 -11.20 -22.73
C THR A 494 1.42 -11.72 -21.79
N TRP A 495 1.24 -11.64 -20.46
CA TRP A 495 2.24 -12.13 -19.49
C TRP A 495 2.39 -13.65 -19.52
N ARG A 496 1.28 -14.38 -19.72
CA ARG A 496 1.37 -15.84 -19.96
C ARG A 496 2.16 -16.19 -21.24
N ALA A 497 1.93 -15.45 -22.31
CA ALA A 497 2.66 -15.65 -23.57
C ALA A 497 4.14 -15.28 -23.41
N LEU A 498 4.43 -14.14 -22.76
CA LEU A 498 5.79 -13.70 -22.47
C LEU A 498 6.56 -14.73 -21.64
N PHE A 499 5.95 -15.31 -20.61
CA PHE A 499 6.58 -16.35 -19.81
C PHE A 499 7.00 -17.56 -20.68
N GLN A 500 6.13 -18.02 -21.60
CA GLN A 500 6.48 -19.11 -22.52
C GLN A 500 7.59 -18.71 -23.49
N GLU A 501 7.59 -17.48 -23.98
CA GLU A 501 8.67 -16.95 -24.85
C GLU A 501 10.02 -16.86 -24.11
N LEU A 502 10.02 -16.55 -22.82
CA LEU A 502 11.22 -16.45 -22.01
C LEU A 502 11.82 -17.80 -21.62
N LEU A 503 11.01 -18.85 -21.61
CA LEU A 503 11.47 -20.21 -21.34
C LEU A 503 12.15 -20.89 -22.56
N GLY A 504 12.00 -20.32 -23.78
CA GLY A 504 12.52 -20.88 -25.05
C GLY A 504 11.50 -21.73 -25.71
#